data_3a2750032e18bbcd9d5eccea387c51f2
#
_entry.id   3a2750032e18bbcd9d5eccea387c51f2
#
_cell.length_a   1.000
_cell.length_b   1.000
_cell.length_c   1.000
_cell.angle_alpha   90.00
_cell.angle_beta   90.00
_cell.angle_gamma   90.00
#
_symmetry.space_group_name_H-M   'P 1'
#
loop_
_entity.id
_entity.type
_entity.pdbx_description
1 polymer ?
#
loop_
_entity_poly.entity_id
_entity_poly.type
_entity_poly.pdbx_seq_one_letter_code
_entity_poly.pdbx_strand_id
1 'polypeptide(L)'
;HYLDVRQKRELKDISYNDGTITKNKFWIGLCHIKETDDLGYFGYLQNKKFVEIDRGFKVSNGPAINEKLNKLYFSDSFNSSIYEYNLKTFKRKNIFKLNKKQGFPDGIALDNQNGLWVAHWAGGKVSRINLKTYKIDQQIKLPALNITSVTFVGKKLNHLFITSAKLETSKTQLEIYKHAGSSFIIKTGFTGIKIPYGNIKKI
;
A
#
# COMPACT_ATOMS: atom_id res chain seq x y z
N HIS A 1 -16.01 2.25 -21.60
CA HIS A 1 -14.63 2.34 -22.10
C HIS A 1 -13.68 1.88 -21.02
N TYR A 2 -12.95 0.80 -21.28
CA TYR A 2 -11.90 0.31 -20.39
C TYR A 2 -10.59 0.99 -20.79
N LEU A 3 -9.88 1.53 -19.80
CA LEU A 3 -8.52 2.03 -20.01
C LEU A 3 -7.55 0.91 -19.63
N ASP A 4 -6.88 0.35 -20.62
CA ASP A 4 -5.82 -0.63 -20.38
C ASP A 4 -4.46 0.03 -20.71
N VAL A 5 -3.70 0.36 -19.68
CA VAL A 5 -2.35 0.94 -19.85
C VAL A 5 -1.33 -0.09 -20.35
N ARG A 6 -1.70 -1.39 -20.36
CA ARG A 6 -0.85 -2.49 -20.87
C ARG A 6 -0.84 -2.58 -22.41
N GLN A 7 -1.51 -1.67 -23.13
CA GLN A 7 -1.52 -1.66 -24.60
C GLN A 7 -0.13 -1.45 -25.19
N LYS A 8 0.82 -0.94 -24.43
CA LYS A 8 2.23 -0.93 -24.82
C LYS A 8 2.81 -2.33 -24.74
N ARG A 9 3.47 -2.80 -25.81
CA ARG A 9 4.06 -4.14 -25.92
C ARG A 9 4.98 -4.51 -24.73
N GLU A 10 5.66 -3.51 -24.15
CA GLU A 10 6.55 -3.61 -23.00
C GLU A 10 5.82 -3.96 -21.67
N LEU A 11 4.49 -3.81 -21.63
CA LEU A 11 3.68 -4.03 -20.43
C LEU A 11 2.84 -5.31 -20.49
N LYS A 12 3.11 -6.22 -21.45
CA LYS A 12 2.31 -7.42 -21.68
C LYS A 12 2.26 -8.36 -20.48
N ASP A 13 3.36 -8.44 -19.73
CA ASP A 13 3.49 -9.31 -18.55
C ASP A 13 3.36 -8.52 -17.22
N ILE A 14 2.74 -7.35 -17.28
CA ILE A 14 2.51 -6.47 -16.12
C ILE A 14 1.03 -6.51 -15.74
N SER A 15 0.76 -6.57 -14.44
CA SER A 15 -0.58 -6.45 -13.88
C SER A 15 -0.70 -5.24 -12.96
N TYR A 16 -1.93 -4.73 -12.84
CA TYR A 16 -2.26 -3.74 -11.81
C TYR A 16 -2.19 -4.41 -10.45
N ASN A 17 -1.73 -3.67 -9.44
CA ASN A 17 -1.71 -4.17 -8.07
C ASN A 17 -2.51 -3.24 -7.16
N ASP A 18 -1.90 -2.33 -6.46
CA ASP A 18 -2.59 -1.48 -5.49
C ASP A 18 -2.62 -0.02 -5.94
N GLY A 19 -3.60 0.75 -5.45
CA GLY A 19 -3.78 2.13 -5.88
C GLY A 19 -4.55 3.00 -4.90
N THR A 20 -4.44 4.31 -5.11
CA THR A 20 -5.19 5.33 -4.37
C THR A 20 -5.58 6.49 -5.27
N ILE A 21 -6.44 7.37 -4.78
CA ILE A 21 -6.96 8.49 -5.55
C ILE A 21 -6.62 9.83 -4.90
N THR A 22 -6.31 10.80 -5.73
CA THR A 22 -6.35 12.22 -5.42
C THR A 22 -7.43 12.89 -6.26
N LYS A 23 -7.68 14.18 -6.08
CA LYS A 23 -8.77 14.87 -6.78
C LYS A 23 -8.81 14.62 -8.30
N ASN A 24 -7.65 14.56 -8.96
CA ASN A 24 -7.55 14.51 -10.43
C ASN A 24 -6.63 13.38 -10.94
N LYS A 25 -6.14 12.49 -10.09
CA LYS A 25 -5.21 11.43 -10.46
C LYS A 25 -5.60 10.14 -9.76
N PHE A 26 -5.54 9.04 -10.47
CA PHE A 26 -5.56 7.70 -9.88
C PHE A 26 -4.13 7.16 -9.87
N TRP A 27 -3.56 7.08 -8.70
CA TRP A 27 -2.21 6.55 -8.47
C TRP A 27 -2.27 5.05 -8.38
N ILE A 28 -1.37 4.37 -9.08
CA ILE A 28 -1.40 2.93 -9.18
C ILE A 28 0.01 2.35 -9.32
N GLY A 29 0.23 1.25 -8.62
CA GLY A 29 1.37 0.38 -8.79
C GLY A 29 1.06 -0.74 -9.77
N LEU A 30 2.04 -1.10 -10.57
CA LEU A 30 2.00 -2.23 -11.47
C LEU A 30 3.18 -3.15 -11.15
N CYS A 31 2.98 -4.46 -11.21
CA CYS A 31 4.01 -5.45 -10.97
C CYS A 31 4.06 -6.49 -12.10
N HIS A 32 5.17 -7.20 -12.21
CA HIS A 32 5.26 -8.35 -13.10
C HIS A 32 4.27 -9.43 -12.66
N ILE A 33 3.58 -10.08 -13.59
CA ILE A 33 2.52 -11.07 -13.29
C ILE A 33 3.01 -12.19 -12.38
N LYS A 34 4.27 -12.60 -12.52
CA LYS A 34 4.88 -13.66 -11.69
C LYS A 34 5.56 -13.13 -10.43
N GLU A 35 5.61 -11.82 -10.25
CA GLU A 35 6.24 -11.16 -9.10
C GLU A 35 7.73 -11.53 -8.88
N THR A 36 8.40 -12.01 -9.94
CA THR A 36 9.79 -12.51 -9.87
C THR A 36 10.82 -11.43 -10.18
N ASP A 37 10.46 -10.46 -11.02
CA ASP A 37 11.39 -9.52 -11.62
C ASP A 37 11.09 -8.07 -11.21
N ASP A 38 12.12 -7.22 -11.16
CA ASP A 38 12.01 -5.80 -10.84
C ASP A 38 11.47 -5.00 -12.06
N LEU A 39 10.40 -5.49 -12.68
CA LEU A 39 9.76 -4.91 -13.85
C LEU A 39 8.52 -4.07 -13.53
N GLY A 40 8.21 -3.90 -12.24
CA GLY A 40 7.07 -3.11 -11.81
C GLY A 40 7.28 -1.61 -12.03
N TYR A 41 6.16 -0.94 -12.23
CA TYR A 41 6.08 0.50 -12.44
C TYR A 41 5.22 1.14 -11.37
N PHE A 42 5.44 2.42 -11.15
CA PHE A 42 4.59 3.25 -10.33
C PHE A 42 4.28 4.57 -11.05
N GLY A 43 3.03 4.97 -11.02
CA GLY A 43 2.61 6.18 -11.69
C GLY A 43 1.17 6.56 -11.38
N TYR A 44 0.57 7.33 -12.28
CA TYR A 44 -0.82 7.72 -12.14
C TYR A 44 -1.52 7.82 -13.50
N LEU A 45 -2.84 7.64 -13.46
CA LEU A 45 -3.72 7.95 -14.57
C LEU A 45 -4.25 9.38 -14.40
N GLN A 46 -4.16 10.14 -15.48
CA GLN A 46 -4.73 11.48 -15.61
C GLN A 46 -5.12 11.71 -17.07
N ASN A 47 -6.34 12.21 -17.30
CA ASN A 47 -6.86 12.44 -18.66
C ASN A 47 -6.73 11.20 -19.56
N LYS A 48 -7.04 10.02 -19.02
CA LYS A 48 -6.96 8.71 -19.72
C LYS A 48 -5.55 8.32 -20.18
N LYS A 49 -4.51 8.93 -19.64
CA LYS A 49 -3.12 8.59 -19.92
C LYS A 49 -2.41 8.13 -18.66
N PHE A 50 -1.62 7.07 -18.77
CA PHE A 50 -0.72 6.67 -17.72
C PHE A 50 0.57 7.50 -17.80
N VAL A 51 0.91 8.11 -16.66
CA VAL A 51 2.16 8.85 -16.48
C VAL A 51 3.01 8.04 -15.52
N GLU A 52 4.08 7.46 -16.05
CA GLU A 52 5.07 6.75 -15.25
C GLU A 52 5.89 7.75 -14.44
N ILE A 53 6.09 7.42 -13.16
CA ILE A 53 6.89 8.21 -12.23
C ILE A 53 8.18 7.49 -11.89
N ASP A 54 8.10 6.17 -11.71
CA ASP A 54 9.25 5.35 -11.30
C ASP A 54 9.06 3.89 -11.72
N ARG A 55 10.16 3.14 -11.73
CA ARG A 55 10.19 1.73 -12.13
C ARG A 55 11.23 0.94 -11.33
N GLY A 56 11.27 -0.36 -11.56
CA GLY A 56 12.22 -1.27 -10.91
C GLY A 56 11.71 -1.77 -9.56
N PHE A 57 10.39 -2.02 -9.46
CA PHE A 57 9.76 -2.62 -8.28
C PHE A 57 9.40 -4.07 -8.56
N LYS A 58 9.49 -4.93 -7.54
CA LYS A 58 9.00 -6.31 -7.64
C LYS A 58 7.50 -6.35 -7.46
N VAL A 59 7.02 -5.95 -6.29
CA VAL A 59 5.60 -5.92 -5.97
C VAL A 59 5.28 -4.57 -5.35
N SER A 60 4.69 -3.72 -6.17
CA SER A 60 4.32 -2.37 -5.80
C SER A 60 3.00 -2.35 -5.02
N ASN A 61 3.03 -1.91 -3.77
CA ASN A 61 1.90 -1.82 -2.86
C ASN A 61 1.77 -0.43 -2.19
N GLY A 62 0.67 -0.18 -1.54
CA GLY A 62 0.21 1.15 -1.21
C GLY A 62 -0.42 1.74 -2.48
N PRO A 63 -0.47 2.98 -2.80
CA PRO A 63 0.13 4.14 -2.17
C PRO A 63 -0.77 4.85 -1.15
N ALA A 64 -0.17 5.66 -0.27
CA ALA A 64 -0.87 6.57 0.61
C ALA A 64 -0.36 8.00 0.41
N ILE A 65 -1.27 8.97 0.32
CA ILE A 65 -0.95 10.33 -0.10
C ILE A 65 -1.40 11.36 0.93
N ASN A 66 -0.51 12.27 1.26
CA ASN A 66 -0.80 13.50 1.98
C ASN A 66 -0.53 14.71 1.08
N GLU A 67 -1.56 15.17 0.36
CA GLU A 67 -1.45 16.30 -0.57
C GLU A 67 -1.05 17.60 0.16
N LYS A 68 -1.49 17.79 1.41
CA LYS A 68 -1.15 19.00 2.20
C LYS A 68 0.35 19.10 2.46
N LEU A 69 1.01 17.98 2.68
CA LEU A 69 2.46 17.89 2.90
C LEU A 69 3.25 17.66 1.60
N ASN A 70 2.59 17.54 0.45
CA ASN A 70 3.19 17.14 -0.83
C ASN A 70 3.98 15.81 -0.73
N LYS A 71 3.43 14.83 0.01
CA LYS A 71 4.06 13.54 0.24
C LYS A 71 3.21 12.39 -0.28
N LEU A 72 3.88 11.43 -0.88
CA LEU A 72 3.33 10.15 -1.25
C LEU A 72 4.21 9.07 -0.63
N TYR A 73 3.58 8.03 -0.12
CA TYR A 73 4.25 6.86 0.45
C TYR A 73 3.86 5.63 -0.37
N PHE A 74 4.80 4.73 -0.50
CA PHE A 74 4.69 3.58 -1.38
C PHE A 74 5.54 2.43 -0.83
N SER A 75 5.04 1.19 -0.91
CA SER A 75 5.78 0.00 -0.48
C SER A 75 6.19 -0.86 -1.66
N ASP A 76 7.41 -1.39 -1.61
CA ASP A 76 7.88 -2.47 -2.45
C ASP A 76 8.04 -3.71 -1.58
N SER A 77 7.08 -4.62 -1.66
CA SER A 77 6.94 -5.73 -0.74
C SER A 77 8.18 -6.61 -0.69
N PHE A 78 8.60 -7.16 -1.82
CA PHE A 78 9.71 -8.11 -1.83
C PHE A 78 11.09 -7.47 -1.60
N ASN A 79 11.23 -6.17 -1.85
CA ASN A 79 12.40 -5.42 -1.42
C ASN A 79 12.31 -4.95 0.04
N SER A 80 11.19 -5.30 0.72
CA SER A 80 10.92 -4.97 2.14
C SER A 80 11.06 -3.49 2.46
N SER A 81 10.81 -2.62 1.48
CA SER A 81 11.13 -1.20 1.53
C SER A 81 9.89 -0.33 1.47
N ILE A 82 9.91 0.78 2.20
CA ILE A 82 8.91 1.84 2.13
C ILE A 82 9.58 3.11 1.66
N TYR A 83 9.02 3.72 0.63
CA TYR A 83 9.52 4.92 0.01
C TYR A 83 8.61 6.12 0.29
N GLU A 84 9.23 7.28 0.44
CA GLU A 84 8.58 8.59 0.43
C GLU A 84 8.95 9.30 -0.86
N TYR A 85 7.95 9.87 -1.55
CA TYR A 85 8.13 10.73 -2.70
C TYR A 85 7.67 12.14 -2.38
N ASN A 86 8.39 13.10 -2.93
CA ASN A 86 7.90 14.46 -3.03
C ASN A 86 6.96 14.58 -4.24
N LEU A 87 5.70 14.98 -4.06
CA LEU A 87 4.70 15.04 -5.14
C LEU A 87 4.98 16.10 -6.22
N LYS A 88 5.89 17.06 -5.96
CA LYS A 88 6.26 18.09 -6.94
C LYS A 88 7.45 17.69 -7.79
N THR A 89 8.45 17.06 -7.16
CA THR A 89 9.73 16.73 -7.83
C THR A 89 9.87 15.26 -8.18
N PHE A 90 9.00 14.42 -7.65
CA PHE A 90 9.03 12.96 -7.71
C PHE A 90 10.35 12.33 -7.21
N LYS A 91 11.14 13.09 -6.45
CA LYS A 91 12.33 12.54 -5.81
C LYS A 91 11.93 11.52 -4.75
N ARG A 92 12.52 10.32 -4.84
CA ARG A 92 12.31 9.18 -3.94
C ARG A 92 13.34 9.17 -2.82
N LYS A 93 12.88 8.78 -1.61
CA LYS A 93 13.72 8.46 -0.46
C LYS A 93 13.24 7.15 0.15
N ASN A 94 14.14 6.20 0.42
CA ASN A 94 13.81 5.05 1.25
C ASN A 94 13.76 5.53 2.71
N ILE A 95 12.62 5.38 3.36
CA ILE A 95 12.39 5.87 4.73
C ILE A 95 12.36 4.76 5.76
N PHE A 96 12.10 3.51 5.32
CA PHE A 96 12.02 2.38 6.21
C PHE A 96 12.29 1.07 5.45
N LYS A 97 13.01 0.17 6.10
CA LYS A 97 13.22 -1.19 5.60
C LYS A 97 12.81 -2.19 6.66
N LEU A 98 11.86 -3.04 6.34
CA LEU A 98 11.42 -4.13 7.22
C LEU A 98 12.48 -5.23 7.29
N ASN A 99 12.66 -5.80 8.47
CA ASN A 99 13.36 -7.07 8.59
C ASN A 99 12.45 -8.19 8.04
N LYS A 100 12.98 -9.10 7.23
CA LYS A 100 12.24 -10.23 6.64
C LYS A 100 11.48 -11.08 7.67
N LYS A 101 12.00 -11.20 8.90
CA LYS A 101 11.30 -11.88 10.02
C LYS A 101 10.03 -11.17 10.48
N GLN A 102 9.80 -9.93 10.06
CA GLN A 102 8.61 -9.14 10.39
C GLN A 102 7.54 -9.23 9.32
N GLY A 103 7.79 -9.97 8.23
CA GLY A 103 6.97 -10.02 7.03
C GLY A 103 7.37 -8.94 6.02
N PHE A 104 6.54 -8.76 5.00
CA PHE A 104 6.74 -7.82 3.90
C PHE A 104 5.73 -6.69 3.98
N PRO A 105 6.10 -5.43 3.69
CA PRO A 105 5.16 -4.33 3.68
C PRO A 105 4.19 -4.51 2.51
N ASP A 106 2.90 -4.41 2.79
CA ASP A 106 1.81 -4.53 1.83
C ASP A 106 1.00 -3.22 1.80
N GLY A 107 -0.31 -3.23 1.78
CA GLY A 107 -1.13 -2.03 1.77
C GLY A 107 -0.86 -1.10 2.96
N ILE A 108 -0.93 0.21 2.73
CA ILE A 108 -0.58 1.24 3.71
C ILE A 108 -1.65 2.33 3.82
N ALA A 109 -1.75 2.96 4.99
CA ALA A 109 -2.65 4.09 5.24
C ALA A 109 -2.01 5.16 6.13
N LEU A 110 -2.40 6.42 5.95
CA LEU A 110 -1.91 7.54 6.74
C LEU A 110 -2.90 7.95 7.83
N ASP A 111 -2.38 8.32 9.00
CA ASP A 111 -3.13 9.05 10.01
C ASP A 111 -2.76 10.55 10.04
N ASN A 112 -3.57 11.34 10.74
CA ASN A 112 -3.39 12.78 10.87
C ASN A 112 -2.33 13.20 11.91
N GLN A 113 -1.68 12.24 12.57
CA GLN A 113 -0.63 12.44 13.58
C GLN A 113 0.75 12.01 13.06
N ASN A 114 0.98 12.11 11.74
CA ASN A 114 2.23 11.72 11.07
C ASN A 114 2.57 10.24 11.24
N GLY A 115 1.58 9.37 11.21
CA GLY A 115 1.77 7.92 11.23
C GLY A 115 1.45 7.30 9.88
N LEU A 116 2.24 6.31 9.49
CA LEU A 116 2.01 5.43 8.36
C LEU A 116 1.72 4.03 8.89
N TRP A 117 0.51 3.57 8.69
CA TRP A 117 0.07 2.21 9.04
C TRP A 117 0.41 1.28 7.88
N VAL A 118 1.00 0.14 8.20
CA VAL A 118 1.54 -0.82 7.24
C VAL A 118 1.00 -2.20 7.55
N ALA A 119 0.35 -2.84 6.59
CA ALA A 119 0.01 -4.25 6.64
C ALA A 119 1.26 -5.10 6.40
N HIS A 120 1.37 -6.23 7.10
CA HIS A 120 2.52 -7.12 6.96
C HIS A 120 2.09 -8.47 6.37
N TRP A 121 2.36 -8.67 5.08
CA TRP A 121 2.28 -10.00 4.47
C TRP A 121 3.26 -10.94 5.16
N ALA A 122 2.84 -12.15 5.49
CA ALA A 122 3.60 -13.14 6.28
C ALA A 122 4.06 -12.63 7.66
N GLY A 123 3.44 -11.57 8.20
CA GLY A 123 3.86 -10.97 9.48
C GLY A 123 2.80 -11.00 10.58
N GLY A 124 1.56 -11.34 10.28
CA GLY A 124 0.46 -11.48 11.25
C GLY A 124 0.13 -10.21 12.02
N LYS A 125 0.36 -9.04 11.46
CA LYS A 125 0.19 -7.77 12.16
C LYS A 125 0.03 -6.57 11.23
N VAL A 126 -0.39 -5.46 11.81
CA VAL A 126 -0.24 -4.10 11.28
C VAL A 126 0.70 -3.33 12.18
N SER A 127 1.61 -2.54 11.62
CA SER A 127 2.49 -1.64 12.38
C SER A 127 2.24 -0.19 12.00
N ARG A 128 2.42 0.74 12.94
CA ARG A 128 2.46 2.17 12.69
C ARG A 128 3.91 2.65 12.71
N ILE A 129 4.33 3.30 11.64
CA ILE A 129 5.63 3.96 11.54
C ILE A 129 5.42 5.45 11.79
N ASN A 130 6.10 6.00 12.76
CA ASN A 130 6.13 7.44 13.00
C ASN A 130 6.99 8.13 11.93
N LEU A 131 6.40 8.96 11.11
CA LEU A 131 7.06 9.62 9.96
C LEU A 131 8.02 10.77 10.34
N LYS A 132 8.10 11.14 11.63
CA LYS A 132 9.12 12.06 12.13
C LYS A 132 10.41 11.34 12.53
N THR A 133 10.28 10.15 13.12
CA THR A 133 11.41 9.38 13.66
C THR A 133 11.80 8.20 12.80
N TYR A 134 10.93 7.80 11.85
CA TYR A 134 11.03 6.59 11.04
C TYR A 134 11.17 5.31 11.88
N LYS A 135 10.51 5.26 13.04
CA LYS A 135 10.48 4.10 13.93
C LYS A 135 9.06 3.58 14.07
N ILE A 136 8.91 2.27 14.29
CA ILE A 136 7.63 1.68 14.66
C ILE A 136 7.32 2.10 16.10
N ASP A 137 6.14 2.69 16.32
CA ASP A 137 5.65 3.12 17.63
C ASP A 137 4.36 2.40 18.08
N GLN A 138 3.65 1.71 17.15
CA GLN A 138 2.49 0.88 17.46
C GLN A 138 2.51 -0.41 16.66
N GLN A 139 1.97 -1.48 17.25
CA GLN A 139 1.74 -2.74 16.55
C GLN A 139 0.41 -3.37 17.01
N ILE A 140 -0.32 -3.94 16.06
CA ILE A 140 -1.54 -4.70 16.29
C ILE A 140 -1.34 -6.10 15.72
N LYS A 141 -1.27 -7.11 16.56
CA LYS A 141 -1.22 -8.53 16.14
C LYS A 141 -2.61 -8.99 15.74
N LEU A 142 -2.69 -9.85 14.73
CA LEU A 142 -3.93 -10.35 14.16
C LEU A 142 -3.89 -11.89 14.06
N PRO A 143 -5.03 -12.57 14.19
CA PRO A 143 -5.12 -14.02 14.07
C PRO A 143 -5.17 -14.48 12.58
N ALA A 144 -4.42 -13.80 11.72
CA ALA A 144 -4.21 -14.11 10.31
C ALA A 144 -2.76 -13.80 9.95
N LEU A 145 -2.12 -14.67 9.15
CA LEU A 145 -0.69 -14.54 8.83
C LEU A 145 -0.45 -13.43 7.79
N ASN A 146 -1.17 -13.50 6.68
CA ASN A 146 -0.97 -12.61 5.52
C ASN A 146 -1.92 -11.42 5.63
N ILE A 147 -1.46 -10.34 6.23
CA ILE A 147 -2.23 -9.09 6.32
C ILE A 147 -1.94 -8.29 5.06
N THR A 148 -2.99 -8.05 4.26
CA THR A 148 -2.84 -7.51 2.89
C THR A 148 -3.02 -6.02 2.79
N SER A 149 -3.96 -5.43 3.53
CA SER A 149 -4.18 -3.99 3.45
C SER A 149 -4.77 -3.42 4.74
N VAL A 150 -4.67 -2.12 4.89
CA VAL A 150 -5.20 -1.36 6.02
C VAL A 150 -5.73 -0.03 5.53
N THR A 151 -6.90 0.39 6.03
CA THR A 151 -7.45 1.72 5.77
C THR A 151 -8.25 2.22 6.95
N PHE A 152 -8.44 3.54 7.05
CA PHE A 152 -9.28 4.14 8.08
C PHE A 152 -10.73 4.23 7.63
N VAL A 153 -11.65 3.82 8.50
CA VAL A 153 -13.09 3.78 8.21
C VAL A 153 -13.93 4.40 9.33
N GLY A 154 -15.23 4.56 9.05
CA GLY A 154 -16.21 5.16 9.94
C GLY A 154 -16.28 6.70 9.82
N LYS A 155 -17.36 7.31 10.32
CA LYS A 155 -17.59 8.77 10.22
C LYS A 155 -16.44 9.62 10.79
N LYS A 156 -15.77 9.12 11.84
CA LYS A 156 -14.64 9.81 12.50
C LYS A 156 -13.28 9.31 11.99
N LEU A 157 -13.24 8.36 11.05
CA LEU A 157 -12.01 7.74 10.55
C LEU A 157 -11.07 7.25 11.68
N ASN A 158 -11.62 6.69 12.76
CA ASN A 158 -10.86 6.23 13.93
C ASN A 158 -10.91 4.71 14.13
N HIS A 159 -11.36 3.99 13.12
CA HIS A 159 -11.27 2.54 13.06
C HIS A 159 -10.38 2.15 11.89
N LEU A 160 -9.53 1.16 12.08
CA LEU A 160 -8.80 0.50 11.01
C LEU A 160 -9.66 -0.64 10.48
N PHE A 161 -9.91 -0.65 9.20
CA PHE A 161 -10.38 -1.81 8.45
C PHE A 161 -9.15 -2.49 7.86
N ILE A 162 -8.98 -3.76 8.16
CA ILE A 162 -7.79 -4.54 7.82
C ILE A 162 -8.24 -5.78 7.07
N THR A 163 -7.59 -6.10 5.98
CA THR A 163 -7.85 -7.30 5.18
C THR A 163 -6.72 -8.32 5.33
N SER A 164 -7.03 -9.58 5.11
CA SER A 164 -6.04 -10.66 5.11
C SER A 164 -6.30 -11.67 3.99
N ALA A 165 -5.28 -12.43 3.62
CA ALA A 165 -5.37 -13.50 2.65
C ALA A 165 -5.10 -14.87 3.28
N LYS A 166 -5.72 -15.91 2.69
CA LYS A 166 -5.45 -17.32 2.97
C LYS A 166 -4.40 -17.91 2.01
N LEU A 167 -4.12 -17.19 0.94
CA LEU A 167 -3.14 -17.58 -0.07
C LEU A 167 -1.77 -17.84 0.59
N GLU A 168 -1.05 -18.85 0.09
CA GLU A 168 0.29 -19.22 0.58
C GLU A 168 0.38 -19.51 2.09
N THR A 169 -0.73 -19.89 2.72
CA THR A 169 -0.76 -20.28 4.12
C THR A 169 -0.83 -21.81 4.21
N SER A 170 0.18 -22.45 4.80
CA SER A 170 0.23 -23.91 4.97
C SER A 170 -0.86 -24.42 5.94
N LYS A 171 -1.16 -25.73 5.91
CA LYS A 171 -2.13 -26.33 6.84
C LYS A 171 -1.78 -26.05 8.30
N THR A 172 -0.52 -26.25 8.69
CA THR A 172 -0.03 -25.98 10.05
C THR A 172 -0.19 -24.50 10.45
N GLN A 173 0.09 -23.58 9.52
CA GLN A 173 -0.13 -22.16 9.76
C GLN A 173 -1.62 -21.81 9.91
N LEU A 174 -2.52 -22.49 9.19
CA LEU A 174 -3.97 -22.29 9.31
C LEU A 174 -4.52 -22.76 10.66
N GLU A 175 -3.86 -23.73 11.31
CA GLU A 175 -4.21 -24.14 12.68
C GLU A 175 -3.91 -23.03 13.71
N ILE A 176 -2.85 -22.24 13.46
CA ILE A 176 -2.45 -21.10 14.30
C ILE A 176 -3.26 -19.85 13.92
N TYR A 177 -3.35 -19.54 12.64
CA TYR A 177 -3.99 -18.34 12.07
C TYR A 177 -5.40 -18.65 11.57
N LYS A 178 -6.30 -19.00 12.49
CA LYS A 178 -7.66 -19.51 12.20
C LYS A 178 -8.54 -18.51 11.44
N HIS A 179 -8.18 -17.24 11.42
CA HIS A 179 -8.91 -16.18 10.71
C HIS A 179 -8.22 -15.71 9.44
N ALA A 180 -7.34 -16.53 8.84
CA ALA A 180 -6.73 -16.24 7.55
C ALA A 180 -7.82 -16.05 6.46
N GLY A 181 -7.75 -14.93 5.73
CA GLY A 181 -8.76 -14.52 4.73
C GLY A 181 -9.93 -13.71 5.30
N SER A 182 -9.96 -13.46 6.61
CA SER A 182 -10.98 -12.60 7.24
C SER A 182 -10.61 -11.12 7.13
N SER A 183 -11.60 -10.26 7.35
CA SER A 183 -11.40 -8.83 7.57
C SER A 183 -11.61 -8.48 9.03
N PHE A 184 -10.93 -7.43 9.50
CA PHE A 184 -10.98 -6.99 10.89
C PHE A 184 -11.30 -5.50 10.96
N ILE A 185 -12.05 -5.11 11.98
CA ILE A 185 -12.30 -3.69 12.31
C ILE A 185 -11.80 -3.45 13.74
N ILE A 186 -10.87 -2.51 13.90
CA ILE A 186 -10.25 -2.22 15.19
C ILE A 186 -10.31 -0.72 15.45
N LYS A 187 -10.91 -0.33 16.58
CA LYS A 187 -10.88 1.06 17.03
C LYS A 187 -9.47 1.43 17.48
N THR A 188 -9.00 2.60 17.06
CA THR A 188 -7.68 3.12 17.43
C THR A 188 -7.78 4.47 18.14
N GLY A 189 -6.69 4.90 18.79
CA GLY A 189 -6.53 6.27 19.29
C GLY A 189 -6.14 7.28 18.20
N PHE A 190 -6.05 6.84 16.94
CA PHE A 190 -5.63 7.65 15.81
C PHE A 190 -6.79 7.91 14.85
N THR A 191 -6.69 8.99 14.08
CA THR A 191 -7.67 9.36 13.06
C THR A 191 -7.00 9.38 11.69
N GLY A 192 -7.59 8.71 10.71
CA GLY A 192 -7.09 8.66 9.35
C GLY A 192 -7.18 10.00 8.62
N ILE A 193 -6.39 10.14 7.58
CA ILE A 193 -6.52 11.26 6.64
C ILE A 193 -7.69 10.97 5.70
N LYS A 194 -8.56 11.96 5.52
CA LYS A 194 -9.67 11.85 4.57
C LYS A 194 -9.13 11.79 3.15
N ILE A 195 -9.42 10.72 2.44
CA ILE A 195 -9.13 10.58 1.01
C ILE A 195 -10.15 11.42 0.24
N PRO A 196 -9.74 12.26 -0.71
CA PRO A 196 -10.66 13.07 -1.51
C PRO A 196 -11.47 12.20 -2.47
N TYR A 197 -12.65 12.68 -2.86
CA TYR A 197 -13.37 12.08 -3.98
C TYR A 197 -12.64 12.38 -5.30
N GLY A 198 -12.40 11.36 -6.10
CA GLY A 198 -11.80 11.52 -7.42
C GLY A 198 -12.77 12.10 -8.44
N ASN A 199 -12.24 12.92 -9.34
CA ASN A 199 -13.01 13.39 -10.49
C ASN A 199 -12.77 12.45 -11.68
N ILE A 200 -13.66 11.48 -11.89
CA ILE A 200 -13.57 10.47 -12.96
C ILE A 200 -13.38 11.08 -14.36
N LYS A 201 -13.93 12.27 -14.63
CA LYS A 201 -13.75 12.95 -15.92
C LYS A 201 -12.31 13.42 -16.17
N LYS A 202 -11.49 13.51 -15.09
CA LYS A 202 -10.09 13.93 -15.15
C LYS A 202 -9.10 12.79 -14.91
N ILE A 203 -9.58 11.61 -14.60
CA ILE A 203 -8.82 10.37 -14.51
C ILE A 203 -8.89 9.64 -15.83
#